data_3fb77c3f412eea021263354bbfb98b5b
#
_entry.id   3fb77c3f412eea021263354bbfb98b5b
#
_cell.length_a   1.000
_cell.length_b   1.000
_cell.length_c   1.000
_cell.angle_alpha   90.00
_cell.angle_beta   90.00
_cell.angle_gamma   90.00
#
_symmetry.space_group_name_H-M   'P 1'
#
loop_
_entity.id
_entity.type
_entity.pdbx_description
1 polymer ?
#
loop_
_entity_poly.entity_id
_entity_poly.type
_entity_poly.pdbx_seq_one_letter_code
_entity_poly.pdbx_strand_id
1 'polypeptide(L)'
;MKALKILMPLLLLTALNCTEKGAQTDLKFFDDQILYCKTVKKLNDVVLENNFPPMIASRNYAYASIAAFECVAAGDTNYISLAGQIKHMPAMPKPASKDIDFSLAALLAFTKVGNAVTFPEGSMMDYYNDLTKEAKKAGLPAVVVENTIAFSDSVVAAIMRWSKKDNYAQTRTAERYTVLYNVPGRWTPTPPMYGTAVEPHWNQIRTMVIDSASQFRPVAPPQCDPENKNSEYCKALMEVKTIGENLTDEQKHIADFWDDNPFKMNVTGHVMFVTKKFSPPGHWMNIVGIGAKAANADFKTTVAAYAETAIALYDAFISCWDEKFRSNYVRPETEINKIDENWHPYIQTPPFPSYTSGHATNSAAAAEIMTRWFGDNLSFTDTSLLEFGIKNREIKSFRGAAQEAAMSRLYGGIHYRFDNDNGAIAGKKLGEFIVSRLKLKK
;
A
#
# COMPACT_ATOMS: atom_id res chain seq x y z
N MET A 1 14.17 101.22 -15.92
CA MET A 1 13.15 100.22 -16.24
C MET A 1 13.90 98.91 -16.38
N LYS A 2 13.77 98.06 -15.39
CA LYS A 2 14.51 96.77 -15.31
C LYS A 2 13.59 95.66 -15.81
N ALA A 3 14.00 94.92 -16.82
CA ALA A 3 13.29 93.74 -17.30
C ALA A 3 13.54 92.53 -16.45
N LEU A 4 12.47 91.95 -15.97
CA LEU A 4 12.45 90.72 -15.11
C LEU A 4 12.47 89.50 -16.06
N LYS A 5 13.53 88.66 -16.01
CA LYS A 5 13.61 87.40 -16.71
C LYS A 5 13.00 86.30 -15.81
N ILE A 6 11.91 85.74 -16.28
CA ILE A 6 11.28 84.57 -15.62
C ILE A 6 12.01 83.36 -16.19
N LEU A 7 12.64 82.60 -15.23
CA LEU A 7 13.26 81.30 -15.48
C LEU A 7 12.19 80.22 -15.20
N MET A 8 11.80 79.44 -16.20
CA MET A 8 10.86 78.33 -16.10
C MET A 8 11.68 77.03 -15.86
N PRO A 9 11.48 76.32 -14.77
CA PRO A 9 12.20 75.06 -14.61
C PRO A 9 11.56 73.96 -15.45
N LEU A 10 12.39 73.30 -16.26
CA LEU A 10 12.07 72.12 -17.03
C LEU A 10 11.95 70.91 -16.10
N LEU A 11 10.73 70.43 -15.84
CA LEU A 11 10.47 69.18 -15.12
C LEU A 11 10.85 68.00 -15.96
N LEU A 12 11.99 67.35 -15.69
CA LEU A 12 12.32 66.03 -16.24
C LEU A 12 11.42 64.95 -15.57
N LEU A 13 10.42 64.45 -16.26
CA LEU A 13 9.71 63.23 -15.90
C LEU A 13 10.66 62.03 -16.13
N THR A 14 11.32 61.55 -15.09
CA THR A 14 11.94 60.23 -15.08
C THR A 14 10.82 59.20 -14.95
N ALA A 15 10.49 58.56 -16.06
CA ALA A 15 9.66 57.33 -16.03
C ALA A 15 10.43 56.26 -15.25
N LEU A 16 10.04 56.03 -14.01
CA LEU A 16 10.42 54.85 -13.25
C LEU A 16 9.73 53.65 -13.93
N ASN A 17 10.46 52.96 -14.80
CA ASN A 17 10.12 51.59 -15.16
C ASN A 17 10.22 50.72 -13.89
N CYS A 18 9.14 50.57 -13.16
CA CYS A 18 8.95 49.43 -12.26
C CYS A 18 8.90 48.19 -13.16
N THR A 19 10.05 47.60 -13.42
CA THR A 19 10.09 46.19 -13.75
C THR A 19 9.62 45.49 -12.50
N GLU A 20 8.38 45.02 -12.48
CA GLU A 20 7.94 43.99 -11.57
C GLU A 20 8.99 42.87 -11.65
N LYS A 21 9.85 42.76 -10.64
CA LYS A 21 10.59 41.54 -10.40
C LYS A 21 9.50 40.50 -10.19
N GLY A 22 9.20 39.72 -11.23
CA GLY A 22 8.35 38.56 -11.11
C GLY A 22 8.81 37.82 -9.85
N ALA A 23 7.91 37.60 -8.91
CA ALA A 23 8.17 36.82 -7.73
C ALA A 23 8.81 35.54 -8.23
N GLN A 24 10.03 35.25 -7.79
CA GLN A 24 10.71 33.99 -8.10
C GLN A 24 9.86 32.93 -7.46
N THR A 25 9.02 32.28 -8.26
CA THR A 25 8.10 31.23 -7.84
C THR A 25 8.94 30.17 -7.17
N ASP A 26 8.67 29.87 -5.93
CA ASP A 26 9.31 28.76 -5.23
C ASP A 26 8.73 27.45 -5.79
N LEU A 27 9.26 27.07 -6.96
CA LEU A 27 8.90 25.84 -7.69
C LEU A 27 9.20 24.57 -6.89
N LYS A 28 9.82 24.69 -5.71
CA LYS A 28 10.11 23.57 -4.81
C LYS A 28 8.97 23.26 -3.84
N PHE A 29 7.91 24.06 -3.78
CA PHE A 29 6.80 23.82 -2.85
C PHE A 29 6.18 22.42 -3.00
N PHE A 30 6.04 21.94 -4.23
CA PHE A 30 5.48 20.62 -4.53
C PHE A 30 6.54 19.51 -4.60
N ASP A 31 7.83 19.85 -4.63
CA ASP A 31 8.96 18.92 -4.60
C ASP A 31 9.31 18.55 -3.14
N ASP A 32 8.29 18.27 -2.33
CA ASP A 32 8.37 17.96 -0.91
C ASP A 32 7.93 16.52 -0.64
N GLN A 33 8.86 15.68 -0.18
CA GLN A 33 8.57 14.29 0.18
C GLN A 33 7.48 14.17 1.25
N ILE A 34 7.43 15.11 2.21
CA ILE A 34 6.45 15.07 3.31
C ILE A 34 5.04 15.30 2.75
N LEU A 35 4.90 16.22 1.78
CA LEU A 35 3.64 16.46 1.10
C LEU A 35 3.16 15.21 0.35
N TYR A 36 4.07 14.50 -0.34
CA TYR A 36 3.71 13.26 -1.01
C TYR A 36 3.29 12.15 -0.01
N CYS A 37 4.03 11.98 1.09
CA CYS A 37 3.66 11.04 2.15
C CYS A 37 2.27 11.36 2.74
N LYS A 38 1.94 12.64 2.96
CA LYS A 38 0.60 13.08 3.38
C LYS A 38 -0.47 12.75 2.34
N THR A 39 -0.16 12.90 1.06
CA THR A 39 -1.07 12.57 -0.04
C THR A 39 -1.38 11.06 -0.08
N VAL A 40 -0.36 10.22 0.12
CA VAL A 40 -0.55 8.76 0.22
C VAL A 40 -1.34 8.40 1.49
N LYS A 41 -1.05 9.03 2.62
CA LYS A 41 -1.80 8.83 3.88
C LYS A 41 -3.27 9.19 3.69
N LYS A 42 -3.58 10.27 2.96
CA LYS A 42 -4.98 10.64 2.67
C LYS A 42 -5.73 9.55 1.91
N LEU A 43 -5.10 8.90 0.92
CA LEU A 43 -5.70 7.74 0.27
C LEU A 43 -5.84 6.55 1.23
N ASN A 44 -4.87 6.33 2.09
CA ASN A 44 -4.92 5.26 3.10
C ASN A 44 -6.11 5.44 4.05
N ASP A 45 -6.41 6.69 4.46
CA ASP A 45 -7.57 7.02 5.28
C ASP A 45 -8.89 6.72 4.55
N VAL A 46 -8.98 7.12 3.27
CA VAL A 46 -10.18 6.82 2.45
C VAL A 46 -10.37 5.31 2.26
N VAL A 47 -9.28 4.57 2.03
CA VAL A 47 -9.32 3.10 1.92
C VAL A 47 -9.82 2.46 3.22
N LEU A 48 -9.39 2.98 4.37
CA LEU A 48 -9.85 2.55 5.68
C LEU A 48 -11.33 2.87 5.91
N GLU A 49 -11.76 4.08 5.59
CA GLU A 49 -13.16 4.53 5.73
C GLU A 49 -14.10 3.70 4.84
N ASN A 50 -13.69 3.40 3.62
CA ASN A 50 -14.47 2.62 2.66
C ASN A 50 -14.46 1.10 2.92
N ASN A 51 -13.76 0.62 3.94
CA ASN A 51 -13.70 -0.80 4.31
C ASN A 51 -13.17 -1.72 3.19
N PHE A 52 -12.17 -1.31 2.44
CA PHE A 52 -11.60 -2.18 1.42
C PHE A 52 -10.82 -3.35 2.03
N PRO A 53 -11.08 -4.60 1.58
CA PRO A 53 -10.24 -5.74 1.91
C PRO A 53 -8.78 -5.51 1.51
N PRO A 54 -7.82 -6.13 2.21
CA PRO A 54 -6.39 -5.87 2.00
C PRO A 54 -5.91 -6.00 0.55
N MET A 55 -6.39 -7.01 -0.18
CA MET A 55 -6.01 -7.23 -1.57
C MET A 55 -6.54 -6.14 -2.50
N ILE A 56 -7.76 -5.65 -2.27
CA ILE A 56 -8.32 -4.52 -3.03
C ILE A 56 -7.57 -3.24 -2.68
N ALA A 57 -7.24 -3.03 -1.39
CA ALA A 57 -6.43 -1.90 -0.95
C ALA A 57 -5.07 -1.87 -1.68
N SER A 58 -4.37 -3.01 -1.81
CA SER A 58 -3.11 -3.08 -2.54
C SER A 58 -3.25 -2.64 -4.00
N ARG A 59 -4.37 -3.01 -4.65
CA ARG A 59 -4.71 -2.57 -6.00
C ARG A 59 -4.89 -1.05 -6.09
N ASN A 60 -5.59 -0.47 -5.13
CA ASN A 60 -5.85 0.97 -5.08
C ASN A 60 -4.54 1.75 -4.95
N TYR A 61 -3.65 1.35 -4.05
CA TYR A 61 -2.34 1.98 -3.90
C TYR A 61 -1.47 1.81 -5.14
N ALA A 62 -1.46 0.63 -5.77
CA ALA A 62 -0.61 0.36 -6.92
C ALA A 62 -0.94 1.30 -8.09
N TYR A 63 -2.20 1.42 -8.50
CA TYR A 63 -2.57 2.27 -9.63
C TYR A 63 -2.35 3.76 -9.33
N ALA A 64 -2.64 4.23 -8.12
CA ALA A 64 -2.40 5.62 -7.73
C ALA A 64 -0.89 5.95 -7.73
N SER A 65 -0.06 5.08 -7.14
CA SER A 65 1.39 5.30 -7.07
C SER A 65 2.07 5.20 -8.43
N ILE A 66 1.62 4.29 -9.31
CA ILE A 66 2.11 4.20 -10.70
C ILE A 66 1.80 5.50 -11.46
N ALA A 67 0.60 6.05 -11.33
CA ALA A 67 0.24 7.30 -11.99
C ALA A 67 1.12 8.47 -11.56
N ALA A 68 1.42 8.58 -10.26
CA ALA A 68 2.35 9.59 -9.74
C ALA A 68 3.76 9.38 -10.28
N PHE A 69 4.25 8.14 -10.27
CA PHE A 69 5.59 7.82 -10.76
C PHE A 69 5.76 8.14 -12.25
N GLU A 70 4.77 7.87 -13.07
CA GLU A 70 4.82 8.19 -14.50
C GLU A 70 4.92 9.71 -14.76
N CYS A 71 4.32 10.54 -13.90
CA CYS A 71 4.52 11.98 -13.97
C CYS A 71 5.96 12.37 -13.62
N VAL A 72 6.57 11.76 -12.61
CA VAL A 72 7.98 11.96 -12.25
C VAL A 72 8.90 11.54 -13.41
N ALA A 73 8.68 10.35 -13.97
CA ALA A 73 9.48 9.81 -15.06
C ALA A 73 9.37 10.64 -16.34
N ALA A 74 8.24 11.31 -16.58
CA ALA A 74 8.08 12.23 -17.70
C ALA A 74 8.88 13.52 -17.53
N GLY A 75 9.09 13.96 -16.29
CA GLY A 75 9.78 15.23 -15.97
C GLY A 75 11.26 15.09 -15.68
N ASP A 76 11.78 13.87 -15.47
CA ASP A 76 13.18 13.66 -15.09
C ASP A 76 13.77 12.44 -15.81
N THR A 77 14.73 12.70 -16.67
CA THR A 77 15.39 11.66 -17.50
C THR A 77 16.22 10.66 -16.70
N ASN A 78 16.45 10.86 -15.41
CA ASN A 78 17.07 9.88 -14.52
C ASN A 78 16.10 8.77 -14.11
N TYR A 79 14.78 8.99 -14.31
CA TYR A 79 13.75 8.00 -14.03
C TYR A 79 13.24 7.38 -15.32
N ILE A 80 12.89 6.11 -15.26
CA ILE A 80 12.51 5.29 -16.41
C ILE A 80 11.04 4.90 -16.24
N SER A 81 10.20 5.24 -17.21
CA SER A 81 8.79 4.85 -17.23
C SER A 81 8.62 3.33 -17.05
N LEU A 82 7.58 2.95 -16.32
CA LEU A 82 7.16 1.56 -16.15
C LEU A 82 6.50 0.97 -17.40
N ALA A 83 6.15 1.81 -18.39
CA ALA A 83 5.63 1.36 -19.68
C ALA A 83 6.63 0.43 -20.37
N GLY A 84 6.15 -0.76 -20.74
CA GLY A 84 6.99 -1.83 -21.30
C GLY A 84 7.72 -2.69 -20.25
N GLN A 85 7.74 -2.30 -18.98
CA GLN A 85 8.26 -3.10 -17.87
C GLN A 85 7.16 -3.83 -17.11
N ILE A 86 5.96 -3.26 -17.06
CA ILE A 86 4.77 -3.84 -16.44
C ILE A 86 3.85 -4.41 -17.53
N LYS A 87 3.21 -5.53 -17.23
CA LYS A 87 2.35 -6.25 -18.18
C LYS A 87 1.23 -5.38 -18.75
N HIS A 88 1.19 -5.33 -20.07
CA HIS A 88 0.18 -4.62 -20.85
C HIS A 88 0.03 -3.13 -20.52
N MET A 89 1.01 -2.54 -19.82
CA MET A 89 1.01 -1.11 -19.58
C MET A 89 1.30 -0.37 -20.89
N PRO A 90 0.42 0.55 -21.31
CA PRO A 90 0.62 1.29 -22.55
C PRO A 90 1.74 2.31 -22.39
N ALA A 91 2.28 2.79 -23.52
CA ALA A 91 3.14 3.96 -23.50
C ALA A 91 2.37 5.15 -22.90
N MET A 92 3.03 5.89 -22.02
CA MET A 92 2.43 7.04 -21.36
C MET A 92 2.38 8.26 -22.29
N PRO A 93 1.38 9.13 -22.12
CA PRO A 93 1.30 10.39 -22.84
C PRO A 93 2.55 11.23 -22.63
N LYS A 94 3.03 11.85 -23.71
CA LYS A 94 4.13 12.82 -23.60
C LYS A 94 3.59 14.20 -23.20
N PRO A 95 4.35 14.99 -22.42
CA PRO A 95 4.00 16.36 -22.12
C PRO A 95 3.82 17.18 -23.41
N ALA A 96 2.72 17.91 -23.54
CA ALA A 96 2.45 18.77 -24.68
C ALA A 96 3.15 20.16 -24.56
N SER A 97 3.58 20.52 -23.36
CA SER A 97 4.26 21.78 -23.03
C SER A 97 5.51 21.51 -22.20
N LYS A 98 6.43 22.46 -22.16
CA LYS A 98 7.56 22.48 -21.24
C LYS A 98 7.17 23.13 -19.89
N ASP A 99 6.11 23.92 -19.89
CA ASP A 99 5.61 24.65 -18.72
C ASP A 99 4.70 23.75 -17.88
N ILE A 100 5.30 22.75 -17.23
CA ILE A 100 4.63 21.76 -16.37
C ILE A 100 5.42 21.61 -15.08
N ASP A 101 4.74 21.69 -13.94
CA ASP A 101 5.26 21.24 -12.64
C ASP A 101 4.98 19.74 -12.48
N PHE A 102 6.03 18.92 -12.68
CA PHE A 102 5.90 17.46 -12.65
C PHE A 102 5.69 16.92 -11.24
N SER A 103 6.11 17.62 -10.19
CA SER A 103 5.86 17.26 -8.80
C SER A 103 4.38 17.46 -8.46
N LEU A 104 3.82 18.60 -8.84
CA LEU A 104 2.37 18.84 -8.75
C LEU A 104 1.58 17.84 -9.60
N ALA A 105 2.03 17.55 -10.84
CA ALA A 105 1.38 16.58 -11.70
C ALA A 105 1.31 15.19 -11.05
N ALA A 106 2.38 14.76 -10.37
CA ALA A 106 2.42 13.50 -9.63
C ALA A 106 1.39 13.46 -8.48
N LEU A 107 1.30 14.53 -7.68
CA LEU A 107 0.31 14.66 -6.61
C LEU A 107 -1.12 14.62 -7.16
N LEU A 108 -1.41 15.36 -8.23
CA LEU A 108 -2.73 15.43 -8.85
C LEU A 108 -3.12 14.09 -9.50
N ALA A 109 -2.19 13.43 -10.19
CA ALA A 109 -2.43 12.12 -10.81
C ALA A 109 -2.70 11.05 -9.74
N PHE A 110 -1.89 11.00 -8.67
CA PHE A 110 -2.12 10.11 -7.52
C PHE A 110 -3.53 10.29 -6.96
N THR A 111 -3.90 11.53 -6.69
CA THR A 111 -5.17 11.89 -6.04
C THR A 111 -6.38 11.53 -6.92
N LYS A 112 -6.32 11.81 -8.22
CA LYS A 112 -7.40 11.48 -9.17
C LYS A 112 -7.56 9.97 -9.36
N VAL A 113 -6.45 9.22 -9.49
CA VAL A 113 -6.52 7.77 -9.59
C VAL A 113 -7.01 7.18 -8.28
N GLY A 114 -6.51 7.67 -7.13
CA GLY A 114 -6.99 7.28 -5.80
C GLY A 114 -8.50 7.43 -5.66
N ASN A 115 -9.05 8.58 -6.09
CA ASN A 115 -10.50 8.80 -6.11
C ASN A 115 -11.24 7.81 -7.04
N ALA A 116 -10.66 7.52 -8.22
CA ALA A 116 -11.32 6.66 -9.20
C ALA A 116 -11.33 5.16 -8.83
N VAL A 117 -10.43 4.72 -7.97
CA VAL A 117 -10.33 3.30 -7.52
C VAL A 117 -10.94 3.06 -6.14
N THR A 118 -11.38 4.10 -5.45
CA THR A 118 -12.13 4.06 -4.19
C THR A 118 -13.59 4.46 -4.44
N PHE A 119 -14.42 4.43 -3.40
CA PHE A 119 -15.77 4.97 -3.53
C PHE A 119 -15.71 6.51 -3.53
N PRO A 120 -16.36 7.17 -4.51
CA PRO A 120 -16.22 8.61 -4.71
C PRO A 120 -17.07 9.40 -3.69
N GLU A 121 -16.63 9.43 -2.43
CA GLU A 121 -17.29 10.22 -1.37
C GLU A 121 -16.76 11.67 -1.28
N GLY A 122 -15.97 12.10 -2.26
CA GLY A 122 -15.52 13.48 -2.38
C GLY A 122 -14.16 13.76 -1.72
N SER A 123 -13.76 13.07 -0.65
CA SER A 123 -12.60 13.46 0.17
C SER A 123 -11.26 13.53 -0.59
N MET A 124 -11.05 12.65 -1.57
CA MET A 124 -9.87 12.73 -2.44
C MET A 124 -9.97 13.90 -3.42
N MET A 125 -11.17 14.22 -3.93
CA MET A 125 -11.37 15.37 -4.82
C MET A 125 -11.29 16.70 -4.08
N ASP A 126 -11.72 16.78 -2.83
CA ASP A 126 -11.51 17.95 -1.99
C ASP A 126 -10.02 18.21 -1.80
N TYR A 127 -9.25 17.15 -1.51
CA TYR A 127 -7.80 17.25 -1.41
C TYR A 127 -7.13 17.66 -2.74
N TYR A 128 -7.60 17.15 -3.87
CA TYR A 128 -7.18 17.59 -5.21
C TYR A 128 -7.42 19.10 -5.40
N ASN A 129 -8.59 19.58 -5.03
CA ASN A 129 -8.96 20.98 -5.14
C ASN A 129 -8.08 21.86 -4.25
N ASP A 130 -7.75 21.38 -3.05
CA ASP A 130 -6.85 22.10 -2.13
C ASP A 130 -5.43 22.18 -2.70
N LEU A 131 -4.86 21.11 -3.24
CA LEU A 131 -3.57 21.14 -3.94
C LEU A 131 -3.56 22.16 -5.09
N THR A 132 -4.64 22.21 -5.87
CA THR A 132 -4.78 23.16 -6.98
C THR A 132 -4.87 24.61 -6.50
N LYS A 133 -5.59 24.87 -5.39
CA LYS A 133 -5.66 26.19 -4.77
C LYS A 133 -4.29 26.62 -4.22
N GLU A 134 -3.60 25.71 -3.53
CA GLU A 134 -2.27 25.99 -3.00
C GLU A 134 -1.24 26.28 -4.12
N ALA A 135 -1.34 25.63 -5.28
CA ALA A 135 -0.52 25.95 -6.43
C ALA A 135 -0.67 27.41 -6.89
N LYS A 136 -1.92 27.91 -6.92
CA LYS A 136 -2.21 29.31 -7.25
C LYS A 136 -1.70 30.26 -6.18
N LYS A 137 -1.85 29.94 -4.89
CA LYS A 137 -1.33 30.73 -3.76
C LYS A 137 0.19 30.77 -3.73
N ALA A 138 0.86 29.67 -4.08
CA ALA A 138 2.32 29.61 -4.20
C ALA A 138 2.87 30.43 -5.37
N GLY A 139 1.97 31.05 -6.17
CA GLY A 139 2.35 31.92 -7.26
C GLY A 139 2.75 31.19 -8.55
N LEU A 140 2.36 29.93 -8.73
CA LEU A 140 2.55 29.27 -10.02
C LEU A 140 1.78 30.01 -11.11
N PRO A 141 2.41 30.31 -12.26
CA PRO A 141 1.72 30.93 -13.38
C PRO A 141 0.49 30.10 -13.80
N ALA A 142 -0.60 30.76 -14.14
CA ALA A 142 -1.85 30.08 -14.51
C ALA A 142 -1.64 29.06 -15.65
N VAL A 143 -0.83 29.41 -16.64
CA VAL A 143 -0.49 28.51 -17.76
C VAL A 143 0.25 27.24 -17.29
N VAL A 144 1.14 27.35 -16.28
CA VAL A 144 1.82 26.19 -15.71
C VAL A 144 0.82 25.29 -14.99
N VAL A 145 -0.08 25.86 -14.19
CA VAL A 145 -1.12 25.10 -13.48
C VAL A 145 -2.04 24.39 -14.49
N GLU A 146 -2.50 25.08 -15.52
CA GLU A 146 -3.38 24.50 -16.54
C GLU A 146 -2.69 23.37 -17.33
N ASN A 147 -1.45 23.58 -17.77
CA ASN A 147 -0.66 22.54 -18.46
C ASN A 147 -0.38 21.35 -17.55
N THR A 148 -0.10 21.57 -16.27
CA THR A 148 0.13 20.52 -15.26
C THR A 148 -1.13 19.67 -15.06
N ILE A 149 -2.28 20.29 -14.91
CA ILE A 149 -3.58 19.61 -14.80
C ILE A 149 -3.84 18.79 -16.07
N ALA A 150 -3.71 19.39 -17.26
CA ALA A 150 -3.97 18.72 -18.53
C ALA A 150 -3.04 17.49 -18.72
N PHE A 151 -1.76 17.63 -18.37
CA PHE A 151 -0.82 16.52 -18.44
C PHE A 151 -1.17 15.41 -17.44
N SER A 152 -1.41 15.75 -16.17
CA SER A 152 -1.82 14.76 -15.15
C SER A 152 -3.09 14.02 -15.56
N ASP A 153 -4.07 14.71 -16.12
CA ASP A 153 -5.32 14.13 -16.62
C ASP A 153 -5.10 13.12 -17.74
N SER A 154 -4.16 13.41 -18.64
CA SER A 154 -3.80 12.48 -19.71
C SER A 154 -3.17 11.18 -19.18
N VAL A 155 -2.30 11.28 -18.17
CA VAL A 155 -1.71 10.13 -17.47
C VAL A 155 -2.79 9.34 -16.74
N VAL A 156 -3.64 10.00 -15.96
CA VAL A 156 -4.79 9.39 -15.27
C VAL A 156 -5.66 8.61 -16.24
N ALA A 157 -6.03 9.21 -17.36
CA ALA A 157 -6.86 8.56 -18.37
C ALA A 157 -6.19 7.30 -18.95
N ALA A 158 -4.88 7.31 -19.17
CA ALA A 158 -4.12 6.14 -19.65
C ALA A 158 -4.11 5.02 -18.60
N ILE A 159 -3.77 5.34 -17.35
CA ILE A 159 -3.74 4.40 -16.22
C ILE A 159 -5.12 3.79 -15.99
N MET A 160 -6.19 4.60 -15.98
CA MET A 160 -7.55 4.10 -15.75
C MET A 160 -8.06 3.20 -16.88
N ARG A 161 -7.72 3.48 -18.15
CA ARG A 161 -8.01 2.56 -19.26
C ARG A 161 -7.27 1.23 -19.12
N TRP A 162 -6.03 1.25 -18.65
CA TRP A 162 -5.24 0.04 -18.42
C TRP A 162 -5.73 -0.75 -17.21
N SER A 163 -6.10 -0.08 -16.11
CA SER A 163 -6.60 -0.73 -14.89
C SER A 163 -7.92 -1.48 -15.12
N LYS A 164 -8.80 -0.98 -15.99
CA LYS A 164 -10.07 -1.65 -16.34
C LYS A 164 -9.89 -3.01 -17.04
N LYS A 165 -8.67 -3.34 -17.47
CA LYS A 165 -8.33 -4.58 -18.15
C LYS A 165 -7.58 -5.57 -17.26
N ASP A 166 -7.65 -5.42 -15.95
CA ASP A 166 -6.94 -6.27 -14.98
C ASP A 166 -7.78 -7.44 -14.45
N ASN A 167 -8.96 -7.63 -14.97
CA ASN A 167 -9.93 -8.66 -14.56
C ASN A 167 -10.65 -8.39 -13.23
N TYR A 168 -10.45 -7.21 -12.62
CA TYR A 168 -11.10 -6.89 -11.35
C TYR A 168 -12.64 -6.88 -11.44
N ALA A 169 -13.20 -6.29 -12.51
CA ALA A 169 -14.65 -6.26 -12.71
C ALA A 169 -15.25 -7.66 -12.82
N GLN A 170 -14.54 -8.59 -13.47
CA GLN A 170 -14.98 -9.97 -13.66
C GLN A 170 -15.01 -10.77 -12.35
N THR A 171 -14.06 -10.50 -11.44
CA THR A 171 -14.08 -11.16 -10.11
C THR A 171 -15.28 -10.74 -9.26
N ARG A 172 -15.92 -9.59 -9.54
CA ARG A 172 -17.12 -9.12 -8.81
C ARG A 172 -18.39 -9.95 -9.15
N THR A 173 -18.41 -10.58 -10.29
CA THR A 173 -19.53 -11.41 -10.79
C THR A 173 -19.20 -12.88 -10.89
N ALA A 174 -18.04 -13.29 -10.41
CA ALA A 174 -17.62 -14.68 -10.36
C ALA A 174 -18.48 -15.50 -9.37
N GLU A 175 -18.47 -16.81 -9.54
CA GLU A 175 -19.21 -17.73 -8.67
C GLU A 175 -18.80 -17.58 -7.21
N ARG A 176 -19.79 -17.77 -6.32
CA ARG A 176 -19.51 -17.78 -4.88
C ARG A 176 -18.67 -18.99 -4.52
N TYR A 177 -17.70 -18.78 -3.61
CA TYR A 177 -16.88 -19.86 -3.11
C TYR A 177 -17.72 -20.87 -2.31
N THR A 178 -17.60 -22.14 -2.65
CA THR A 178 -18.27 -23.24 -1.95
C THR A 178 -17.38 -23.76 -0.84
N VAL A 179 -17.86 -23.68 0.41
CA VAL A 179 -17.15 -24.20 1.59
C VAL A 179 -17.35 -25.72 1.68
N LEU A 180 -16.23 -26.44 1.91
CA LEU A 180 -16.23 -27.91 2.03
C LEU A 180 -16.27 -28.33 3.50
N TYR A 181 -17.44 -28.24 4.15
CA TYR A 181 -17.59 -28.48 5.59
C TYR A 181 -17.21 -29.89 6.07
N ASN A 182 -17.37 -30.89 5.21
CA ASN A 182 -17.17 -32.30 5.61
C ASN A 182 -15.83 -32.87 5.12
N VAL A 183 -14.89 -32.03 4.73
CA VAL A 183 -13.56 -32.46 4.27
C VAL A 183 -12.50 -32.06 5.29
N PRO A 184 -11.87 -33.04 5.98
CA PRO A 184 -10.85 -32.75 6.98
C PRO A 184 -9.70 -31.90 6.40
N GLY A 185 -9.16 -30.98 7.20
CA GLY A 185 -8.05 -30.12 6.82
C GLY A 185 -8.40 -28.99 5.84
N ARG A 186 -9.69 -28.86 5.44
CA ARG A 186 -10.15 -27.76 4.61
C ARG A 186 -10.68 -26.62 5.42
N TRP A 187 -10.45 -25.41 4.93
CA TRP A 187 -10.90 -24.18 5.58
C TRP A 187 -12.43 -24.12 5.67
N THR A 188 -12.90 -23.72 6.82
CA THR A 188 -14.29 -23.35 7.09
C THR A 188 -14.34 -22.00 7.80
N PRO A 189 -15.44 -21.23 7.66
CA PRO A 189 -15.64 -19.99 8.40
C PRO A 189 -15.48 -20.17 9.90
N THR A 190 -14.86 -19.18 10.56
CA THR A 190 -14.55 -19.19 12.01
C THR A 190 -15.37 -18.14 12.75
N PRO A 191 -15.54 -18.33 14.10
CA PRO A 191 -16.17 -17.32 14.94
C PRO A 191 -15.45 -15.96 14.88
N PRO A 192 -16.10 -14.87 15.32
CA PRO A 192 -17.52 -14.77 15.70
C PRO A 192 -18.44 -14.55 14.49
N MET A 193 -17.90 -14.20 13.32
CA MET A 193 -18.69 -13.76 12.16
C MET A 193 -19.15 -14.90 11.26
N TYR A 194 -18.41 -16.01 11.21
CA TYR A 194 -18.60 -17.07 10.22
C TYR A 194 -18.68 -16.48 8.78
N GLY A 195 -17.81 -15.52 8.51
CA GLY A 195 -17.82 -14.73 7.28
C GLY A 195 -17.55 -15.56 6.02
N THR A 196 -18.12 -15.12 4.91
CA THR A 196 -17.86 -15.72 3.59
C THR A 196 -16.41 -15.51 3.16
N ALA A 197 -15.90 -16.40 2.29
CA ALA A 197 -14.54 -16.29 1.75
C ALA A 197 -14.31 -14.93 1.07
N VAL A 198 -13.26 -14.21 1.52
CA VAL A 198 -12.90 -12.90 0.98
C VAL A 198 -12.03 -13.06 -0.26
N GLU A 199 -12.51 -12.52 -1.38
CA GLU A 199 -11.81 -12.44 -2.66
C GLU A 199 -11.25 -13.79 -3.19
N PRO A 200 -12.05 -14.86 -3.25
CA PRO A 200 -11.57 -16.21 -3.62
C PRO A 200 -11.00 -16.29 -5.04
N HIS A 201 -11.30 -15.32 -5.90
CA HIS A 201 -10.85 -15.26 -7.29
C HIS A 201 -9.73 -14.24 -7.53
N TRP A 202 -9.06 -13.77 -6.47
CA TRP A 202 -8.03 -12.75 -6.58
C TRP A 202 -6.81 -13.18 -7.40
N ASN A 203 -6.54 -14.48 -7.47
CA ASN A 203 -5.51 -15.05 -8.34
C ASN A 203 -5.77 -14.89 -9.85
N GLN A 204 -7.00 -14.50 -10.24
CA GLN A 204 -7.37 -14.22 -11.63
C GLN A 204 -7.09 -12.78 -12.05
N ILE A 205 -6.72 -11.92 -11.12
CA ILE A 205 -6.30 -10.54 -11.40
C ILE A 205 -4.99 -10.57 -12.20
N ARG A 206 -4.88 -9.70 -13.21
CA ARG A 206 -3.65 -9.55 -14.00
C ARG A 206 -2.50 -9.14 -13.09
N THR A 207 -1.43 -9.95 -13.03
CA THR A 207 -0.19 -9.59 -12.34
C THR A 207 0.50 -8.42 -13.04
N MET A 208 1.29 -7.64 -12.31
CA MET A 208 2.04 -6.53 -12.88
C MET A 208 3.42 -6.97 -13.40
N VAL A 209 4.19 -7.66 -12.59
CA VAL A 209 5.59 -8.03 -12.87
C VAL A 209 5.79 -9.53 -12.91
N ILE A 210 5.26 -10.27 -11.93
CA ILE A 210 5.40 -11.73 -11.89
C ILE A 210 4.69 -12.39 -13.08
N ASP A 211 5.24 -13.49 -13.61
CA ASP A 211 4.76 -14.12 -14.83
C ASP A 211 3.36 -14.73 -14.66
N SER A 212 3.07 -15.29 -13.50
CA SER A 212 1.76 -15.86 -13.12
C SER A 212 1.56 -15.79 -11.61
N ALA A 213 0.32 -15.93 -11.15
CA ALA A 213 -0.01 -16.01 -9.73
C ALA A 213 0.76 -17.13 -8.99
N SER A 214 1.05 -18.22 -9.69
CA SER A 214 1.72 -19.41 -9.13
C SER A 214 3.25 -19.42 -9.30
N GLN A 215 3.87 -18.37 -9.84
CA GLN A 215 5.30 -18.35 -10.13
C GLN A 215 6.17 -18.63 -8.89
N PHE A 216 5.79 -18.09 -7.74
CA PHE A 216 6.51 -18.27 -6.47
C PHE A 216 5.76 -19.21 -5.53
N ARG A 217 5.14 -20.27 -6.11
CA ARG A 217 4.44 -21.27 -5.31
C ARG A 217 5.34 -21.81 -4.20
N PRO A 218 4.91 -21.75 -2.93
CA PRO A 218 5.65 -22.35 -1.81
C PRO A 218 5.56 -23.88 -1.87
N VAL A 219 6.35 -24.53 -1.00
CA VAL A 219 6.18 -25.98 -0.74
C VAL A 219 4.77 -26.25 -0.23
N ALA A 220 4.25 -27.45 -0.45
CA ALA A 220 2.94 -27.81 0.06
C ALA A 220 2.92 -27.78 1.61
N PRO A 221 1.81 -27.37 2.26
CA PRO A 221 1.69 -27.45 3.70
C PRO A 221 1.69 -28.90 4.17
N PRO A 222 2.05 -29.18 5.44
CA PRO A 222 1.94 -30.53 6.02
C PRO A 222 0.55 -31.11 5.81
N GLN A 223 0.47 -32.41 5.55
CA GLN A 223 -0.81 -33.08 5.45
C GLN A 223 -1.54 -33.00 6.80
N CYS A 224 -2.81 -32.61 6.79
CA CYS A 224 -3.64 -32.62 7.99
C CYS A 224 -3.82 -34.07 8.47
N ASP A 225 -3.17 -34.41 9.56
CA ASP A 225 -3.18 -35.76 10.17
C ASP A 225 -3.38 -35.59 11.69
N PRO A 226 -4.63 -35.37 12.15
CA PRO A 226 -4.94 -35.13 13.55
C PRO A 226 -4.81 -36.38 14.43
N GLU A 227 -4.86 -37.58 13.83
CA GLU A 227 -4.75 -38.84 14.60
C GLU A 227 -3.30 -39.15 14.99
N ASN A 228 -2.33 -38.67 14.22
CA ASN A 228 -0.92 -38.88 14.50
C ASN A 228 -0.33 -37.70 15.28
N LYS A 229 -0.26 -37.84 16.59
CA LYS A 229 0.28 -36.82 17.51
C LYS A 229 1.75 -36.44 17.21
N ASN A 230 2.49 -37.28 16.52
CA ASN A 230 3.87 -37.03 16.14
C ASN A 230 4.01 -36.37 14.75
N SER A 231 2.90 -36.18 14.01
CA SER A 231 2.91 -35.52 12.72
C SER A 231 3.43 -34.07 12.84
N GLU A 232 3.98 -33.55 11.77
CA GLU A 232 4.36 -32.14 11.67
C GLU A 232 3.16 -31.23 11.90
N TYR A 233 2.00 -31.64 11.37
CA TYR A 233 0.74 -30.95 11.57
C TYR A 233 0.34 -30.83 13.04
N CYS A 234 0.30 -31.93 13.79
CA CYS A 234 -0.08 -31.91 15.20
C CYS A 234 0.92 -31.11 16.05
N LYS A 235 2.22 -31.22 15.78
CA LYS A 235 3.23 -30.42 16.47
C LYS A 235 3.00 -28.92 16.24
N ALA A 236 2.76 -28.51 14.99
CA ALA A 236 2.50 -27.12 14.65
C ALA A 236 1.17 -26.61 15.25
N LEU A 237 0.13 -27.45 15.30
CA LEU A 237 -1.15 -27.12 15.95
C LEU A 237 -0.96 -26.86 17.44
N MET A 238 -0.25 -27.77 18.13
CA MET A 238 0.02 -27.66 19.55
C MET A 238 0.95 -26.50 19.88
N GLU A 239 1.87 -26.14 18.98
CA GLU A 239 2.69 -24.94 19.11
C GLU A 239 1.82 -23.68 19.14
N VAL A 240 0.86 -23.51 18.23
CA VAL A 240 -0.08 -22.39 18.22
C VAL A 240 -0.85 -22.31 19.52
N LYS A 241 -1.41 -23.44 19.98
CA LYS A 241 -2.17 -23.51 21.24
C LYS A 241 -1.31 -23.10 22.42
N THR A 242 -0.14 -23.70 22.58
CA THR A 242 0.75 -23.47 23.73
C THR A 242 1.25 -22.02 23.77
N ILE A 243 1.61 -21.43 22.62
CA ILE A 243 2.03 -20.03 22.54
C ILE A 243 0.86 -19.11 22.91
N GLY A 244 -0.33 -19.36 22.35
CA GLY A 244 -1.51 -18.55 22.62
C GLY A 244 -1.92 -18.51 24.09
N GLU A 245 -1.71 -19.61 24.83
CA GLU A 245 -1.98 -19.72 26.27
C GLU A 245 -0.93 -19.03 27.16
N ASN A 246 0.28 -18.78 26.62
CA ASN A 246 1.43 -18.30 27.39
C ASN A 246 2.08 -17.02 26.80
N LEU A 247 1.29 -16.16 26.16
CA LEU A 247 1.80 -14.93 25.55
C LEU A 247 2.41 -13.98 26.59
N THR A 248 3.65 -13.56 26.35
CA THR A 248 4.27 -12.46 27.07
C THR A 248 3.66 -11.11 26.64
N ASP A 249 3.84 -10.05 27.44
CA ASP A 249 3.34 -8.72 27.09
C ASP A 249 3.97 -8.18 25.80
N GLU A 250 5.23 -8.51 25.53
CA GLU A 250 5.89 -8.14 24.27
C GLU A 250 5.26 -8.89 23.08
N GLN A 251 4.95 -10.17 23.20
CA GLN A 251 4.29 -10.93 22.13
C GLN A 251 2.87 -10.42 21.87
N LYS A 252 2.13 -10.04 22.92
CA LYS A 252 0.82 -9.38 22.79
C LYS A 252 0.95 -8.05 22.06
N HIS A 253 1.93 -7.21 22.46
CA HIS A 253 2.17 -5.94 21.78
C HIS A 253 2.53 -6.13 20.29
N ILE A 254 3.37 -7.13 19.97
CA ILE A 254 3.69 -7.47 18.57
C ILE A 254 2.42 -7.91 17.81
N ALA A 255 1.60 -8.76 18.41
CA ALA A 255 0.35 -9.22 17.80
C ALA A 255 -0.65 -8.06 17.56
N ASP A 256 -0.81 -7.16 18.54
CA ASP A 256 -1.68 -5.99 18.43
C ASP A 256 -1.16 -4.98 17.38
N PHE A 257 0.17 -4.78 17.32
CA PHE A 257 0.80 -3.84 16.41
C PHE A 257 0.63 -4.27 14.95
N TRP A 258 0.80 -5.55 14.64
CA TRP A 258 0.65 -6.10 13.30
C TRP A 258 -0.71 -6.77 13.07
N ASP A 259 -1.74 -6.48 13.90
CA ASP A 259 -3.08 -7.04 13.69
C ASP A 259 -3.64 -6.64 12.31
N ASP A 260 -3.47 -5.36 11.93
CA ASP A 260 -3.80 -4.82 10.61
C ASP A 260 -5.16 -5.30 10.08
N ASN A 261 -6.14 -5.39 10.99
CA ASN A 261 -7.46 -5.90 10.67
C ASN A 261 -8.42 -4.73 10.41
N PRO A 262 -8.82 -4.47 9.14
CA PRO A 262 -9.77 -3.41 8.83
C PRO A 262 -11.21 -3.73 9.26
N PHE A 263 -11.48 -4.97 9.74
CA PHE A 263 -12.82 -5.47 10.05
C PHE A 263 -12.88 -6.27 11.34
N LYS A 264 -12.19 -5.85 12.39
CA LYS A 264 -12.30 -6.56 13.67
C LYS A 264 -13.73 -6.40 14.19
N MET A 265 -14.47 -7.50 14.20
CA MET A 265 -15.82 -7.54 14.72
C MET A 265 -15.82 -7.69 16.23
N ASN A 266 -16.52 -6.81 16.91
CA ASN A 266 -16.76 -6.88 18.35
C ASN A 266 -18.24 -7.18 18.58
N VAL A 267 -18.51 -8.21 19.40
CA VAL A 267 -19.87 -8.60 19.76
C VAL A 267 -20.00 -8.52 21.28
N THR A 268 -20.91 -7.67 21.77
CA THR A 268 -21.19 -7.50 23.18
C THR A 268 -22.70 -7.47 23.39
N GLY A 269 -23.26 -8.56 23.90
CA GLY A 269 -24.71 -8.71 24.05
C GLY A 269 -25.41 -8.61 22.71
N HIS A 270 -26.25 -7.60 22.56
CA HIS A 270 -26.99 -7.34 21.32
C HIS A 270 -26.31 -6.33 20.37
N VAL A 271 -25.12 -5.86 20.73
CA VAL A 271 -24.39 -4.84 19.95
C VAL A 271 -23.27 -5.48 19.18
N MET A 272 -23.25 -5.21 17.89
CA MET A 272 -22.14 -5.56 16.98
C MET A 272 -21.52 -4.28 16.44
N PHE A 273 -20.20 -4.11 16.56
CA PHE A 273 -19.48 -2.97 16.01
C PHE A 273 -18.12 -3.39 15.47
N VAL A 274 -17.64 -2.63 14.48
CA VAL A 274 -16.36 -2.88 13.84
C VAL A 274 -15.32 -1.92 14.38
N THR A 275 -14.18 -2.46 14.83
CA THR A 275 -12.97 -1.67 15.06
C THR A 275 -12.10 -1.76 13.82
N LYS A 276 -11.63 -0.61 13.34
CA LYS A 276 -10.86 -0.51 12.12
C LYS A 276 -9.41 -0.15 12.41
N LYS A 277 -8.50 -0.81 11.70
CA LYS A 277 -7.08 -0.45 11.60
C LYS A 277 -6.69 -0.46 10.13
N PHE A 278 -5.53 0.10 9.79
CA PHE A 278 -4.99 -0.07 8.44
C PHE A 278 -4.89 -1.54 8.09
N SER A 279 -5.14 -1.87 6.84
CA SER A 279 -4.83 -3.19 6.30
C SER A 279 -3.30 -3.34 6.13
N PRO A 280 -2.77 -4.58 6.01
CA PRO A 280 -1.32 -4.79 5.83
C PRO A 280 -0.69 -3.94 4.73
N PRO A 281 -1.28 -3.80 3.52
CA PRO A 281 -0.71 -2.90 2.52
C PRO A 281 -0.77 -1.43 2.94
N GLY A 282 -1.81 -1.00 3.64
CA GLY A 282 -1.91 0.37 4.17
C GLY A 282 -0.84 0.67 5.21
N HIS A 283 -0.57 -0.28 6.10
CA HIS A 283 0.52 -0.16 7.07
C HIS A 283 1.88 -0.05 6.36
N TRP A 284 2.17 -0.92 5.39
CA TRP A 284 3.41 -0.84 4.61
C TRP A 284 3.52 0.47 3.81
N MET A 285 2.42 1.02 3.28
CA MET A 285 2.45 2.35 2.65
C MET A 285 2.83 3.44 3.65
N ASN A 286 2.42 3.38 4.92
CA ASN A 286 2.90 4.30 5.95
C ASN A 286 4.40 4.10 6.25
N ILE A 287 4.86 2.84 6.35
CA ILE A 287 6.28 2.51 6.56
C ILE A 287 7.16 3.06 5.41
N VAL A 288 6.69 3.07 4.15
CA VAL A 288 7.44 3.70 3.04
C VAL A 288 7.72 5.17 3.36
N GLY A 289 6.72 5.92 3.82
CA GLY A 289 6.89 7.34 4.17
C GLY A 289 7.84 7.55 5.35
N ILE A 290 7.75 6.69 6.37
CA ILE A 290 8.65 6.72 7.54
C ILE A 290 10.09 6.41 7.10
N GLY A 291 10.27 5.38 6.28
CA GLY A 291 11.57 4.99 5.74
C GLY A 291 12.17 6.06 4.84
N ALA A 292 11.38 6.67 3.95
CA ALA A 292 11.83 7.78 3.10
C ALA A 292 12.31 8.98 3.92
N LYS A 293 11.58 9.31 4.98
CA LYS A 293 11.97 10.38 5.93
C LYS A 293 13.26 10.01 6.67
N ALA A 294 13.38 8.80 7.18
CA ALA A 294 14.56 8.34 7.92
C ALA A 294 15.81 8.30 7.02
N ALA A 295 15.64 7.97 5.74
CA ALA A 295 16.70 7.95 4.73
C ALA A 295 17.00 9.33 4.11
N ASN A 296 16.29 10.40 4.49
CA ASN A 296 16.35 11.73 3.86
C ASN A 296 16.19 11.66 2.33
N ALA A 297 15.27 10.81 1.85
CA ALA A 297 15.01 10.67 0.43
C ALA A 297 14.37 11.94 -0.14
N ASP A 298 14.68 12.29 -1.39
CA ASP A 298 14.01 13.37 -2.08
C ASP A 298 12.58 12.96 -2.53
N PHE A 299 11.80 13.92 -3.01
CA PHE A 299 10.45 13.71 -3.49
C PHE A 299 10.37 12.59 -4.53
N LYS A 300 11.22 12.64 -5.57
CA LYS A 300 11.17 11.71 -6.70
C LYS A 300 11.56 10.30 -6.30
N THR A 301 12.58 10.15 -5.46
CA THR A 301 12.98 8.87 -4.87
C THR A 301 11.86 8.31 -4.00
N THR A 302 11.19 9.15 -3.24
CA THR A 302 10.03 8.76 -2.40
C THR A 302 8.88 8.27 -3.27
N VAL A 303 8.50 8.99 -4.33
CA VAL A 303 7.46 8.55 -5.27
C VAL A 303 7.80 7.22 -5.92
N ALA A 304 9.06 7.02 -6.33
CA ALA A 304 9.52 5.76 -6.93
C ALA A 304 9.46 4.58 -5.93
N ALA A 305 9.90 4.79 -4.69
CA ALA A 305 9.83 3.77 -3.64
C ALA A 305 8.38 3.36 -3.33
N TYR A 306 7.47 4.32 -3.26
CA TYR A 306 6.03 4.04 -3.10
C TYR A 306 5.47 3.24 -4.27
N ALA A 307 5.80 3.61 -5.51
CA ALA A 307 5.30 2.92 -6.69
C ALA A 307 5.77 1.46 -6.74
N GLU A 308 7.06 1.22 -6.54
CA GLU A 308 7.62 -0.13 -6.57
C GLU A 308 7.13 -0.99 -5.40
N THR A 309 7.01 -0.43 -4.19
CA THR A 309 6.46 -1.14 -3.02
C THR A 309 4.99 -1.50 -3.25
N ALA A 310 4.18 -0.57 -3.77
CA ALA A 310 2.77 -0.84 -4.06
C ALA A 310 2.59 -1.93 -5.13
N ILE A 311 3.46 -1.96 -6.16
CA ILE A 311 3.50 -3.04 -7.17
C ILE A 311 3.83 -4.37 -6.52
N ALA A 312 4.82 -4.41 -5.63
CA ALA A 312 5.21 -5.64 -4.93
C ALA A 312 4.08 -6.17 -4.04
N LEU A 313 3.42 -5.30 -3.29
CA LEU A 313 2.27 -5.65 -2.46
C LEU A 313 1.11 -6.21 -3.31
N TYR A 314 0.85 -5.58 -4.46
CA TYR A 314 -0.19 -6.03 -5.40
C TYR A 314 0.08 -7.44 -5.93
N ASP A 315 1.26 -7.70 -6.46
CA ASP A 315 1.64 -9.01 -7.00
C ASP A 315 1.75 -10.07 -5.89
N ALA A 316 2.22 -9.70 -4.69
CA ALA A 316 2.32 -10.59 -3.54
C ALA A 316 0.93 -11.06 -3.07
N PHE A 317 -0.10 -10.19 -3.06
CA PHE A 317 -1.47 -10.60 -2.75
C PHE A 317 -2.03 -11.57 -3.80
N ILE A 318 -1.77 -11.36 -5.07
CA ILE A 318 -2.21 -12.28 -6.13
C ILE A 318 -1.57 -13.65 -5.93
N SER A 319 -0.27 -13.70 -5.69
CA SER A 319 0.47 -14.94 -5.45
C SER A 319 0.03 -15.66 -4.18
N CYS A 320 -0.14 -14.92 -3.08
CA CYS A 320 -0.61 -15.48 -1.82
C CYS A 320 -2.04 -16.04 -1.91
N TRP A 321 -2.94 -15.35 -2.61
CA TRP A 321 -4.33 -15.78 -2.79
C TRP A 321 -4.47 -17.00 -3.71
N ASP A 322 -3.58 -17.13 -4.73
CA ASP A 322 -3.48 -18.37 -5.50
C ASP A 322 -3.21 -19.58 -4.60
N GLU A 323 -2.22 -19.45 -3.71
CA GLU A 323 -1.91 -20.53 -2.76
C GLU A 323 -3.04 -20.79 -1.77
N LYS A 324 -3.63 -19.74 -1.18
CA LYS A 324 -4.69 -19.88 -0.18
C LYS A 324 -5.86 -20.69 -0.68
N PHE A 325 -6.39 -20.36 -1.85
CA PHE A 325 -7.56 -21.02 -2.38
C PHE A 325 -7.25 -22.32 -3.13
N ARG A 326 -5.99 -22.54 -3.51
CA ARG A 326 -5.51 -23.80 -4.05
C ARG A 326 -5.29 -24.86 -2.95
N SER A 327 -4.59 -24.50 -1.87
CA SER A 327 -4.38 -25.41 -0.73
C SER A 327 -5.63 -25.55 0.15
N ASN A 328 -6.44 -24.50 0.23
CA ASN A 328 -7.66 -24.43 1.04
C ASN A 328 -7.46 -24.95 2.47
N TYR A 329 -6.36 -24.53 3.12
CA TYR A 329 -5.89 -25.12 4.36
C TYR A 329 -6.63 -24.58 5.57
N VAL A 330 -6.94 -25.48 6.50
CA VAL A 330 -7.70 -25.21 7.73
C VAL A 330 -6.96 -24.23 8.65
N ARG A 331 -7.73 -23.40 9.38
CA ARG A 331 -7.18 -22.49 10.40
C ARG A 331 -6.90 -23.22 11.71
N PRO A 332 -5.87 -22.79 12.49
CA PRO A 332 -5.60 -23.36 13.82
C PRO A 332 -6.82 -23.38 14.73
N GLU A 333 -7.58 -22.26 14.79
CA GLU A 333 -8.78 -22.13 15.61
C GLU A 333 -9.79 -23.25 15.37
N THR A 334 -10.07 -23.59 14.12
CA THR A 334 -11.01 -24.68 13.76
C THR A 334 -10.59 -26.02 14.34
N GLU A 335 -9.30 -26.31 14.35
CA GLU A 335 -8.79 -27.60 14.82
C GLU A 335 -8.53 -27.63 16.33
N ILE A 336 -8.08 -26.50 16.91
CA ILE A 336 -7.89 -26.41 18.35
C ILE A 336 -9.22 -26.49 19.07
N ASN A 337 -10.31 -25.92 18.56
CA ASN A 337 -11.63 -25.99 19.16
C ASN A 337 -12.25 -27.41 19.16
N LYS A 338 -11.70 -28.36 18.40
CA LYS A 338 -12.08 -29.78 18.52
C LYS A 338 -11.50 -30.47 19.78
N ILE A 339 -10.41 -29.93 20.31
CA ILE A 339 -9.72 -30.45 21.49
C ILE A 339 -9.96 -29.59 22.74
N ASP A 340 -10.23 -28.31 22.54
CA ASP A 340 -10.49 -27.31 23.58
C ASP A 340 -11.46 -26.28 23.06
N GLU A 341 -12.74 -26.48 23.30
CA GLU A 341 -13.82 -25.63 22.78
C GLU A 341 -13.80 -24.19 23.33
N ASN A 342 -13.10 -23.95 24.44
CA ASN A 342 -12.98 -22.64 25.06
C ASN A 342 -11.73 -21.88 24.63
N TRP A 343 -10.88 -22.50 23.84
CA TRP A 343 -9.71 -21.80 23.31
C TRP A 343 -10.09 -20.78 22.22
N HIS A 344 -9.55 -19.59 22.33
CA HIS A 344 -9.72 -18.52 21.35
C HIS A 344 -8.36 -17.95 20.93
N PRO A 345 -8.16 -17.62 19.65
CA PRO A 345 -6.96 -16.91 19.22
C PRO A 345 -6.92 -15.51 19.84
N TYR A 346 -5.72 -14.99 20.08
CA TYR A 346 -5.53 -13.66 20.65
C TYR A 346 -6.04 -12.54 19.73
N ILE A 347 -5.89 -12.71 18.42
CA ILE A 347 -6.49 -11.81 17.40
C ILE A 347 -7.54 -12.58 16.58
N GLN A 348 -8.47 -11.86 15.99
CA GLN A 348 -9.58 -12.46 15.25
C GLN A 348 -9.10 -13.16 13.97
N THR A 349 -9.52 -14.42 13.79
CA THR A 349 -9.25 -15.21 12.58
C THR A 349 -9.98 -14.60 11.37
N PRO A 350 -9.28 -14.23 10.30
CA PRO A 350 -9.92 -13.65 9.13
C PRO A 350 -10.57 -14.71 8.22
N PRO A 351 -11.61 -14.34 7.42
CA PRO A 351 -12.43 -15.29 6.68
C PRO A 351 -11.81 -15.71 5.33
N PHE A 352 -10.69 -16.43 5.39
CA PHE A 352 -10.01 -17.05 4.26
C PHE A 352 -9.03 -18.14 4.70
N PRO A 353 -8.62 -19.08 3.82
CA PRO A 353 -7.75 -20.20 4.16
C PRO A 353 -6.42 -19.78 4.83
N SER A 354 -5.84 -20.68 5.63
CA SER A 354 -4.64 -20.38 6.43
C SER A 354 -3.40 -20.20 5.56
N TYR A 355 -3.03 -21.21 4.81
CA TYR A 355 -1.76 -21.32 4.09
C TYR A 355 -1.76 -20.52 2.76
N THR A 356 -0.79 -19.67 2.49
CA THR A 356 0.27 -19.13 3.34
C THR A 356 -0.21 -17.88 4.08
N SER A 357 0.56 -17.40 5.07
CA SER A 357 0.26 -16.15 5.76
C SER A 357 0.36 -14.94 4.83
N GLY A 358 -0.74 -14.19 4.70
CA GLY A 358 -0.77 -12.97 3.90
C GLY A 358 0.19 -11.90 4.41
N HIS A 359 0.25 -11.69 5.73
CA HIS A 359 1.19 -10.77 6.36
C HIS A 359 2.64 -11.14 6.04
N ALA A 360 3.00 -12.42 6.21
CA ALA A 360 4.37 -12.87 5.94
C ALA A 360 4.78 -12.68 4.47
N THR A 361 3.89 -13.06 3.53
CA THR A 361 4.17 -12.94 2.09
C THR A 361 4.32 -11.47 1.66
N ASN A 362 3.36 -10.63 2.05
CA ASN A 362 3.33 -9.23 1.62
C ASN A 362 4.44 -8.42 2.29
N SER A 363 4.66 -8.62 3.59
CA SER A 363 5.71 -7.90 4.32
C SER A 363 7.10 -8.26 3.81
N ALA A 364 7.37 -9.54 3.51
CA ALA A 364 8.65 -9.93 2.96
C ALA A 364 8.90 -9.32 1.57
N ALA A 365 7.87 -9.27 0.71
CA ALA A 365 7.99 -8.63 -0.60
C ALA A 365 8.25 -7.12 -0.48
N ALA A 366 7.50 -6.41 0.35
CA ALA A 366 7.68 -4.99 0.58
C ALA A 366 9.07 -4.67 1.16
N ALA A 367 9.55 -5.49 2.11
CA ALA A 367 10.84 -5.28 2.75
C ALA A 367 12.02 -5.36 1.76
N GLU A 368 11.97 -6.23 0.75
CA GLU A 368 13.02 -6.30 -0.27
C GLU A 368 13.07 -5.03 -1.12
N ILE A 369 11.91 -4.48 -1.49
CA ILE A 369 11.82 -3.20 -2.21
C ILE A 369 12.36 -2.05 -1.37
N MET A 370 11.91 -1.97 -0.11
CA MET A 370 12.33 -0.91 0.80
C MET A 370 13.83 -0.96 1.11
N THR A 371 14.39 -2.18 1.27
CA THR A 371 15.83 -2.42 1.45
C THR A 371 16.64 -1.94 0.25
N ARG A 372 16.15 -2.17 -0.98
CA ARG A 372 16.78 -1.65 -2.20
C ARG A 372 16.83 -0.12 -2.22
N TRP A 373 15.74 0.56 -1.83
CA TRP A 373 15.65 2.02 -1.91
C TRP A 373 16.39 2.73 -0.79
N PHE A 374 16.34 2.20 0.43
CA PHE A 374 16.76 2.93 1.63
C PHE A 374 17.89 2.24 2.40
N GLY A 375 18.32 1.06 1.97
CA GLY A 375 19.41 0.31 2.59
C GLY A 375 18.97 -0.75 3.58
N ASP A 376 19.87 -1.70 3.85
CA ASP A 376 19.56 -2.92 4.63
C ASP A 376 19.49 -2.67 6.15
N ASN A 377 20.20 -1.65 6.64
CA ASN A 377 20.36 -1.39 8.09
C ASN A 377 19.72 -0.07 8.52
N LEU A 378 18.68 0.37 7.83
CA LEU A 378 17.96 1.57 8.21
C LEU A 378 17.06 1.28 9.42
N SER A 379 17.39 1.87 10.57
CA SER A 379 16.53 1.85 11.76
C SER A 379 15.50 2.96 11.69
N PHE A 380 14.30 2.69 12.15
CA PHE A 380 13.22 3.68 12.24
C PHE A 380 12.24 3.37 13.36
N THR A 381 11.56 4.39 13.84
CA THR A 381 10.43 4.24 14.76
C THR A 381 9.14 4.20 13.94
N ASP A 382 8.44 3.07 13.98
CA ASP A 382 7.14 2.98 13.33
C ASP A 382 6.04 3.57 14.23
N THR A 383 5.49 4.68 13.77
CA THR A 383 4.43 5.46 14.44
C THR A 383 3.06 5.30 13.79
N SER A 384 2.92 4.39 12.82
CA SER A 384 1.74 4.27 11.96
C SER A 384 0.45 4.03 12.73
N LEU A 385 0.52 3.40 13.90
CA LEU A 385 -0.65 2.97 14.65
C LEU A 385 -0.96 3.82 15.89
N LEU A 386 -0.25 4.94 16.09
CA LEU A 386 -0.52 5.86 17.19
C LEU A 386 -1.95 6.39 17.20
N GLU A 387 -2.51 6.66 16.03
CA GLU A 387 -3.90 7.13 15.88
C GLU A 387 -4.95 6.11 16.36
N PHE A 388 -4.57 4.83 16.46
CA PHE A 388 -5.40 3.76 17.01
C PHE A 388 -5.07 3.44 18.48
N GLY A 389 -4.25 4.26 19.14
CA GLY A 389 -3.85 4.09 20.53
C GLY A 389 -2.82 2.98 20.79
N ILE A 390 -2.18 2.47 19.73
CA ILE A 390 -1.13 1.45 19.83
C ILE A 390 0.24 2.13 19.92
N LYS A 391 1.07 1.70 20.88
CA LYS A 391 2.41 2.25 21.08
C LYS A 391 3.31 1.99 19.87
N ASN A 392 4.23 2.92 19.62
CA ASN A 392 5.27 2.81 18.58
C ASN A 392 6.11 1.56 18.75
N ARG A 393 6.75 1.16 17.65
CA ARG A 393 7.77 0.12 17.65
C ARG A 393 9.08 0.63 17.05
N GLU A 394 10.18 0.29 17.73
CA GLU A 394 11.53 0.52 17.22
C GLU A 394 11.95 -0.63 16.32
N ILE A 395 12.14 -0.34 15.06
CA ILE A 395 12.44 -1.31 14.02
C ILE A 395 13.89 -1.13 13.55
N LYS A 396 14.65 -2.23 13.48
CA LYS A 396 16.08 -2.18 13.12
C LYS A 396 16.34 -2.21 11.61
N SER A 397 15.41 -2.80 10.84
CA SER A 397 15.48 -2.89 9.38
C SER A 397 14.12 -3.28 8.80
N PHE A 398 13.90 -3.04 7.50
CA PHE A 398 12.65 -3.46 6.84
C PHE A 398 12.46 -4.98 6.86
N ARG A 399 13.54 -5.76 6.70
CA ARG A 399 13.49 -7.22 6.82
C ARG A 399 13.15 -7.65 8.25
N GLY A 400 13.63 -6.93 9.27
CA GLY A 400 13.24 -7.13 10.66
C GLY A 400 11.76 -6.86 10.90
N ALA A 401 11.22 -5.79 10.32
CA ALA A 401 9.77 -5.50 10.34
C ALA A 401 8.96 -6.64 9.74
N ALA A 402 9.37 -7.13 8.57
CA ALA A 402 8.69 -8.24 7.90
C ALA A 402 8.71 -9.55 8.72
N GLN A 403 9.83 -9.84 9.37
CA GLN A 403 9.95 -11.00 10.25
C GLN A 403 9.02 -10.86 11.48
N GLU A 404 8.97 -9.68 12.07
CA GLU A 404 8.09 -9.40 13.21
C GLU A 404 6.61 -9.50 12.79
N ALA A 405 6.25 -8.95 11.63
CA ALA A 405 4.91 -9.07 11.07
C ALA A 405 4.51 -10.55 10.81
N ALA A 406 5.43 -11.38 10.34
CA ALA A 406 5.19 -12.82 10.18
C ALA A 406 4.97 -13.51 11.53
N MET A 407 5.83 -13.24 12.52
CA MET A 407 5.71 -13.85 13.86
C MET A 407 4.46 -13.38 14.62
N SER A 408 4.01 -12.17 14.39
CA SER A 408 2.78 -11.64 15.00
C SER A 408 1.57 -12.53 14.76
N ARG A 409 1.53 -13.24 13.63
CA ARG A 409 0.39 -14.11 13.26
C ARG A 409 0.37 -15.41 14.06
N LEU A 410 1.55 -15.91 14.42
CA LEU A 410 1.68 -17.05 15.34
C LEU A 410 1.30 -16.64 16.76
N TYR A 411 1.77 -15.48 17.23
CA TYR A 411 1.37 -14.93 18.53
C TYR A 411 -0.14 -14.62 18.57
N GLY A 412 -0.68 -14.15 17.47
CA GLY A 412 -2.12 -13.93 17.30
C GLY A 412 -2.97 -15.21 17.32
N GLY A 413 -2.36 -16.38 17.19
CA GLY A 413 -3.05 -17.68 17.22
C GLY A 413 -3.80 -18.04 15.93
N ILE A 414 -3.56 -17.34 14.83
CA ILE A 414 -4.36 -17.47 13.59
C ILE A 414 -3.63 -18.11 12.41
N HIS A 415 -2.34 -18.41 12.57
CA HIS A 415 -1.50 -19.07 11.58
C HIS A 415 -0.56 -20.08 12.25
N TYR A 416 -0.28 -21.16 11.54
CA TYR A 416 0.81 -22.08 11.89
C TYR A 416 2.15 -21.43 11.58
N ARG A 417 3.23 -21.89 12.21
CA ARG A 417 4.60 -21.40 11.92
C ARG A 417 4.96 -21.59 10.46
N PHE A 418 4.67 -22.75 9.87
CA PHE A 418 4.97 -23.02 8.46
C PHE A 418 4.19 -22.10 7.48
N ASP A 419 2.99 -21.59 7.85
CA ASP A 419 2.29 -20.58 7.05
C ASP A 419 3.12 -19.31 6.93
N ASN A 420 3.73 -18.89 8.04
CA ASN A 420 4.54 -17.69 8.13
C ASN A 420 5.88 -17.86 7.43
N ASP A 421 6.59 -18.95 7.73
CA ASP A 421 7.94 -19.20 7.19
C ASP A 421 7.90 -19.36 5.66
N ASN A 422 6.99 -20.18 5.15
CA ASN A 422 6.84 -20.41 3.72
C ASN A 422 6.27 -19.18 3.00
N GLY A 423 5.39 -18.42 3.65
CA GLY A 423 4.91 -17.14 3.16
C GLY A 423 6.03 -16.12 3.02
N ALA A 424 6.88 -15.99 4.04
CA ALA A 424 8.03 -15.09 4.02
C ALA A 424 9.05 -15.47 2.94
N ILE A 425 9.34 -16.77 2.77
CA ILE A 425 10.23 -17.26 1.69
C ILE A 425 9.67 -16.92 0.31
N ALA A 426 8.38 -17.16 0.08
CA ALA A 426 7.73 -16.87 -1.20
C ALA A 426 7.70 -15.36 -1.47
N GLY A 427 7.33 -14.55 -0.47
CA GLY A 427 7.30 -13.10 -0.58
C GLY A 427 8.67 -12.49 -0.83
N LYS A 428 9.71 -12.97 -0.14
CA LYS A 428 11.09 -12.53 -0.38
C LYS A 428 11.53 -12.80 -1.82
N LYS A 429 11.34 -14.02 -2.32
CA LYS A 429 11.67 -14.37 -3.72
C LYS A 429 10.94 -13.49 -4.72
N LEU A 430 9.66 -13.19 -4.45
CA LEU A 430 8.84 -12.31 -5.28
C LEU A 430 9.39 -10.87 -5.26
N GLY A 431 9.71 -10.33 -4.09
CA GLY A 431 10.30 -9.00 -3.95
C GLY A 431 11.65 -8.89 -4.67
N GLU A 432 12.56 -9.86 -4.47
CA GLU A 432 13.85 -9.94 -5.16
C GLU A 432 13.68 -10.01 -6.70
N PHE A 433 12.67 -10.75 -7.17
CA PHE A 433 12.34 -10.83 -8.59
C PHE A 433 11.90 -9.48 -9.13
N ILE A 434 11.00 -8.76 -8.43
CA ILE A 434 10.55 -7.42 -8.84
C ILE A 434 11.74 -6.46 -8.89
N VAL A 435 12.60 -6.44 -7.86
CA VAL A 435 13.84 -5.64 -7.82
C VAL A 435 14.74 -5.93 -9.03
N SER A 436 14.81 -7.18 -9.47
CA SER A 436 15.64 -7.58 -10.63
C SER A 436 15.03 -7.15 -11.97
N ARG A 437 13.70 -7.04 -12.05
CA ARG A 437 12.95 -6.78 -13.29
C ARG A 437 12.67 -5.31 -13.53
N LEU A 438 12.32 -4.58 -12.49
CA LEU A 438 11.95 -3.18 -12.61
C LEU A 438 13.18 -2.25 -12.50
N LYS A 439 13.29 -1.35 -13.44
CA LYS A 439 14.30 -0.30 -13.47
C LYS A 439 13.60 1.06 -13.46
N LEU A 440 13.38 1.61 -12.27
CA LEU A 440 12.72 2.89 -12.11
C LEU A 440 13.71 4.06 -12.18
N LYS A 441 15.01 3.81 -11.89
CA LYS A 441 16.08 4.82 -11.90
C LYS A 441 17.28 4.27 -12.67
N LYS A 442 17.99 5.15 -13.42
CA LYS A 442 19.22 4.82 -14.14
C LYS A 442 20.38 4.53 -13.19
#